data_2fc04369c00d5a010905a015db31923b
#
_entry.id   2fc04369c00d5a010905a015db31923b
#
_cell.length_a   1.000
_cell.length_b   1.000
_cell.length_c   1.000
_cell.angle_alpha   90.00
_cell.angle_beta   90.00
_cell.angle_gamma   90.00
#
_symmetry.space_group_name_H-M   'P 1'
#
loop_
_entity.id
_entity.type
_entity.pdbx_description
1 polymer ?
#
loop_
_entity_poly.entity_id
_entity_poly.type
_entity_poly.pdbx_seq_one_letter_code
_entity_poly.pdbx_strand_id
1 'polypeptide(L)'
;ISGANDVTLVRIAYLPAGVPLPQSFDADLPSKLLKVTKTLWPETVETTGKLSAKAGEPYVVDDVSLPVTNPWKAPMFTSAFDFLPDGRAVIATFHGDVFVASGMDDQLAKVTWRRFAAGLYHPLGLKVVNGEVLVTCRDGLWKLRDTDGDGEADRYDVFNFELQTTKNFHEYVFDLQADAAGNLYFIKAGPVRKGGRGFDEICDHHGALFKVSPDGKKFEVFATGFRAPNGIGMSPTGQITTGDNEGTWTPMCRLNWVKQGGFYGVVDLAHRATAPSDYDRPLCWFPKEIDNSSGGQVWVTSDKFGPWKGRLLHLSYGTCSLYGVLPQEVTFNGQPQLQGGVTRFNVDFGSGAMRARFNPKDGQLYVTGLRGWQTTATQNGCFQRVRYTGASTRMPIALAATKQGVRVDFTCELDAQAASDVANWNLEIWNYVWSSAYGSPEISTTETKVAATELGNDGRLQFSKAQMAERKHDPLVVKSATLSADRRSVFLAIPDLRPAMQMQLKYELKSADGAELRGQVINTIHALAE
;
A
#
# COMPACT_ATOMS: atom_id res chain seq x y z
N ILE A 1 -35.73 12.20 -4.53
CA ILE A 1 -36.40 11.24 -3.63
C ILE A 1 -36.32 11.86 -2.26
N SER A 2 -37.38 12.43 -1.79
CA SER A 2 -37.43 13.15 -0.51
C SER A 2 -38.29 12.35 0.49
N GLY A 3 -37.77 12.15 1.69
CA GLY A 3 -38.50 11.68 2.86
C GLY A 3 -38.40 10.17 3.12
N ALA A 4 -38.20 9.83 4.37
CA ALA A 4 -38.05 8.46 4.86
C ALA A 4 -39.29 7.56 4.73
N ASN A 5 -40.37 8.05 4.16
CA ASN A 5 -41.65 7.33 4.03
C ASN A 5 -42.21 7.26 2.60
N ASP A 6 -41.55 7.83 1.60
CA ASP A 6 -42.05 7.80 0.22
C ASP A 6 -41.38 6.66 -0.58
N VAL A 7 -42.07 5.55 -0.71
CA VAL A 7 -41.67 4.46 -1.61
C VAL A 7 -42.17 4.78 -3.01
N THR A 8 -41.30 5.14 -3.93
CA THR A 8 -41.65 5.26 -5.35
C THR A 8 -41.54 3.89 -6.01
N LEU A 9 -42.66 3.32 -6.41
CA LEU A 9 -42.72 2.07 -7.14
C LEU A 9 -42.58 2.34 -8.64
N VAL A 10 -41.49 1.86 -9.25
CA VAL A 10 -41.31 1.84 -10.70
C VAL A 10 -41.62 0.43 -11.20
N ARG A 11 -42.57 0.30 -12.12
CA ARG A 11 -42.90 -0.99 -12.75
C ARG A 11 -42.46 -0.98 -14.20
N ILE A 12 -41.73 -2.02 -14.59
CA ILE A 12 -41.27 -2.22 -15.95
C ILE A 12 -41.93 -3.48 -16.48
N ALA A 13 -42.73 -3.34 -17.54
CA ALA A 13 -43.32 -4.48 -18.26
C ALA A 13 -42.61 -4.67 -19.59
N TYR A 14 -42.08 -5.85 -19.84
CA TYR A 14 -41.59 -6.27 -21.16
C TYR A 14 -42.73 -7.04 -21.87
N LEU A 15 -43.27 -6.47 -22.93
CA LEU A 15 -44.37 -7.04 -23.67
C LEU A 15 -43.96 -7.26 -25.13
N PRO A 16 -44.40 -8.34 -25.77
CA PRO A 16 -44.27 -8.51 -27.21
C PRO A 16 -44.93 -7.37 -27.98
N ALA A 17 -44.40 -7.04 -29.16
CA ALA A 17 -44.94 -5.99 -29.98
C ALA A 17 -46.43 -6.24 -30.30
N GLY A 18 -47.30 -5.23 -30.05
CA GLY A 18 -48.75 -5.32 -30.28
C GLY A 18 -49.58 -5.78 -29.06
N VAL A 19 -48.95 -6.15 -27.96
CA VAL A 19 -49.69 -6.46 -26.72
C VAL A 19 -49.98 -5.14 -25.96
N PRO A 20 -51.29 -4.87 -25.62
CA PRO A 20 -51.61 -3.66 -24.88
C PRO A 20 -51.07 -3.68 -23.46
N LEU A 21 -50.70 -2.49 -22.95
CA LEU A 21 -50.26 -2.35 -21.54
C LEU A 21 -51.37 -2.79 -20.58
N PRO A 22 -51.05 -3.54 -19.52
CA PRO A 22 -52.02 -3.88 -18.48
C PRO A 22 -52.65 -2.61 -17.88
N GLN A 23 -53.96 -2.56 -17.76
CA GLN A 23 -54.66 -1.41 -17.19
C GLN A 23 -54.54 -1.28 -15.68
N SER A 24 -54.15 -2.35 -14.99
CA SER A 24 -53.88 -2.35 -13.56
C SER A 24 -52.73 -3.27 -13.22
N PHE A 25 -51.98 -2.92 -12.20
CA PHE A 25 -50.97 -3.75 -11.61
C PHE A 25 -51.36 -4.03 -10.15
N ASP A 26 -51.21 -5.25 -9.70
CA ASP A 26 -51.54 -5.63 -8.33
C ASP A 26 -50.65 -4.82 -7.34
N ALA A 27 -51.32 -4.03 -6.48
CA ALA A 27 -50.68 -3.10 -5.57
C ALA A 27 -50.05 -3.78 -4.33
N ASP A 28 -50.40 -5.03 -4.06
CA ASP A 28 -49.99 -5.73 -2.85
C ASP A 28 -48.58 -6.37 -2.91
N LEU A 29 -47.95 -6.37 -4.09
CA LEU A 29 -46.66 -7.00 -4.27
C LEU A 29 -45.47 -6.33 -3.50
N PRO A 30 -45.42 -4.98 -3.35
CA PRO A 30 -44.29 -4.32 -2.71
C PRO A 30 -44.15 -4.62 -1.24
N SER A 31 -45.23 -4.69 -0.49
CA SER A 31 -45.20 -4.93 0.96
C SER A 31 -44.76 -6.36 1.32
N LYS A 32 -44.98 -7.32 0.41
CA LYS A 32 -44.50 -8.71 0.57
C LYS A 32 -43.04 -8.89 0.14
N LEU A 33 -42.57 -8.12 -0.87
CA LEU A 33 -41.18 -8.14 -1.34
C LEU A 33 -40.25 -7.35 -0.43
N LEU A 34 -40.73 -6.32 0.26
CA LEU A 34 -39.96 -5.51 1.20
C LEU A 34 -39.77 -6.18 2.57
N LYS A 35 -40.50 -7.26 2.86
CA LYS A 35 -40.27 -8.08 4.03
C LYS A 35 -39.27 -9.20 3.71
N VAL A 36 -38.04 -8.86 3.40
CA VAL A 36 -36.95 -9.82 3.48
C VAL A 36 -36.65 -10.02 4.96
N THR A 37 -37.25 -11.02 5.55
CA THR A 37 -37.08 -11.40 6.95
C THR A 37 -36.16 -12.60 7.11
N LYS A 38 -35.41 -12.95 6.06
CA LYS A 38 -34.54 -14.12 6.09
C LYS A 38 -33.14 -13.76 5.64
N THR A 39 -32.18 -14.01 6.50
CA THR A 39 -30.75 -14.01 6.22
C THR A 39 -30.45 -14.82 4.95
N LEU A 40 -29.74 -14.23 4.00
CA LEU A 40 -29.37 -14.89 2.74
C LEU A 40 -28.24 -15.91 2.95
N TRP A 41 -27.33 -15.64 3.87
CA TRP A 41 -26.16 -16.46 4.17
C TRP A 41 -26.04 -16.74 5.66
N PRO A 42 -26.93 -17.54 6.25
CA PRO A 42 -26.97 -17.80 7.68
C PRO A 42 -25.78 -18.63 8.19
N GLU A 43 -25.01 -19.20 7.26
CA GLU A 43 -23.90 -20.06 7.62
C GLU A 43 -22.74 -19.25 8.25
N THR A 44 -22.05 -19.90 9.19
CA THR A 44 -20.80 -19.45 9.76
C THR A 44 -19.72 -20.50 9.57
N VAL A 45 -18.48 -20.06 9.47
CA VAL A 45 -17.31 -20.95 9.44
C VAL A 45 -16.41 -20.62 10.59
N GLU A 46 -15.95 -21.63 11.32
CA GLU A 46 -14.97 -21.47 12.39
C GLU A 46 -13.60 -21.95 11.91
N THR A 47 -12.58 -21.15 12.18
CA THR A 47 -11.17 -21.51 11.93
C THR A 47 -10.37 -21.39 13.22
N THR A 48 -9.28 -22.15 13.31
CA THR A 48 -8.28 -22.00 14.36
C THR A 48 -7.03 -21.36 13.77
N GLY A 49 -6.61 -20.24 14.31
CA GLY A 49 -5.38 -19.57 13.91
C GLY A 49 -4.14 -20.33 14.37
N LYS A 50 -3.00 -19.90 13.88
CA LYS A 50 -1.69 -20.47 14.22
C LYS A 50 -0.79 -19.39 14.77
N LEU A 51 -0.42 -19.53 16.04
CA LEU A 51 0.55 -18.63 16.64
C LEU A 51 1.96 -19.00 16.17
N SER A 52 2.78 -17.98 15.96
CA SER A 52 4.20 -18.18 15.66
C SER A 52 4.92 -18.82 16.85
N ALA A 53 5.69 -19.87 16.57
CA ALA A 53 6.54 -20.54 17.54
C ALA A 53 7.96 -19.94 17.61
N LYS A 54 8.27 -18.85 16.89
CA LYS A 54 9.59 -18.20 16.86
C LYS A 54 9.88 -17.54 18.20
N ALA A 55 10.66 -18.21 19.05
CA ALA A 55 11.09 -17.66 20.34
C ALA A 55 12.20 -16.62 20.14
N GLY A 56 12.17 -15.54 20.93
CA GLY A 56 13.22 -14.52 20.97
C GLY A 56 13.18 -13.50 19.82
N GLU A 57 12.35 -13.70 18.78
CA GLU A 57 12.17 -12.71 17.73
C GLU A 57 11.32 -11.52 18.23
N PRO A 58 11.73 -10.27 17.96
CA PRO A 58 10.98 -9.09 18.42
C PRO A 58 9.62 -8.95 17.72
N TYR A 59 9.51 -9.37 16.47
CA TYR A 59 8.27 -9.36 15.70
C TYR A 59 7.99 -10.75 15.14
N VAL A 60 6.77 -11.21 15.32
CA VAL A 60 6.31 -12.52 14.84
C VAL A 60 5.00 -12.37 14.09
N VAL A 61 4.77 -13.30 13.14
CA VAL A 61 3.55 -13.33 12.34
C VAL A 61 2.71 -14.52 12.80
N ASP A 62 1.52 -14.23 13.32
CA ASP A 62 0.49 -15.23 13.61
C ASP A 62 -0.47 -15.30 12.42
N ASP A 63 -0.92 -16.50 12.05
CA ASP A 63 -1.89 -16.70 10.97
C ASP A 63 -3.31 -16.79 11.55
N VAL A 64 -4.22 -15.93 11.06
CA VAL A 64 -5.62 -15.92 11.48
C VAL A 64 -6.44 -17.02 10.80
N SER A 65 -5.86 -17.76 9.88
CA SER A 65 -6.43 -18.89 9.13
C SER A 65 -7.75 -18.57 8.42
N LEU A 66 -7.63 -18.26 7.14
CA LEU A 66 -8.79 -17.98 6.27
C LEU A 66 -9.69 -19.22 6.10
N PRO A 67 -11.02 -19.06 5.97
CA PRO A 67 -11.95 -20.14 5.66
C PRO A 67 -11.86 -20.53 4.18
N VAL A 68 -10.75 -21.16 3.78
CA VAL A 68 -10.48 -21.52 2.37
C VAL A 68 -11.54 -22.50 1.84
N THR A 69 -11.96 -23.45 2.69
CA THR A 69 -13.14 -24.26 2.44
C THR A 69 -14.33 -23.62 3.14
N ASN A 70 -15.30 -23.18 2.37
CA ASN A 70 -16.46 -22.46 2.90
C ASN A 70 -17.75 -22.80 2.15
N PRO A 71 -18.93 -22.69 2.79
CA PRO A 71 -20.22 -23.03 2.19
C PRO A 71 -20.60 -22.11 1.03
N TRP A 72 -20.07 -20.89 1.03
CA TRP A 72 -20.35 -19.89 0.00
C TRP A 72 -19.58 -20.13 -1.30
N LYS A 73 -18.66 -21.10 -1.34
CA LYS A 73 -17.75 -21.37 -2.48
C LYS A 73 -16.96 -20.13 -2.91
N ALA A 74 -16.73 -19.21 -1.98
CA ALA A 74 -16.04 -17.96 -2.21
C ALA A 74 -14.51 -18.17 -2.21
N PRO A 75 -13.80 -17.74 -3.26
CA PRO A 75 -12.34 -17.77 -3.27
C PRO A 75 -11.77 -16.73 -2.29
N MET A 76 -10.89 -17.16 -1.38
CA MET A 76 -10.33 -16.31 -0.34
C MET A 76 -9.06 -15.55 -0.81
N PHE A 77 -9.20 -14.75 -1.88
CA PHE A 77 -8.19 -13.79 -2.32
C PHE A 77 -8.46 -12.45 -1.62
N THR A 78 -8.02 -12.34 -0.38
CA THR A 78 -8.29 -11.18 0.48
C THR A 78 -7.57 -9.94 -0.06
N SER A 79 -8.26 -8.80 -0.17
CA SER A 79 -7.80 -7.63 -0.92
C SER A 79 -7.77 -6.34 -0.11
N ALA A 80 -8.69 -6.19 0.82
CA ALA A 80 -8.81 -5.03 1.69
C ALA A 80 -9.50 -5.40 3.00
N PHE A 81 -9.28 -4.61 4.05
CA PHE A 81 -9.96 -4.77 5.32
C PHE A 81 -9.89 -3.51 6.18
N ASP A 82 -10.77 -3.43 7.15
CA ASP A 82 -10.68 -2.52 8.29
C ASP A 82 -11.37 -3.14 9.52
N PHE A 83 -11.29 -2.49 10.65
CA PHE A 83 -11.90 -2.97 11.88
C PHE A 83 -13.15 -2.18 12.24
N LEU A 84 -14.16 -2.88 12.73
CA LEU A 84 -15.25 -2.29 13.50
C LEU A 84 -14.73 -1.81 14.87
N PRO A 85 -15.41 -0.85 15.52
CA PRO A 85 -14.99 -0.33 16.83
C PRO A 85 -14.82 -1.40 17.91
N ASP A 86 -15.55 -2.51 17.80
CA ASP A 86 -15.48 -3.66 18.73
C ASP A 86 -14.33 -4.63 18.43
N GLY A 87 -13.51 -4.35 17.40
CA GLY A 87 -12.35 -5.13 17.01
C GLY A 87 -12.63 -6.27 16.04
N ARG A 88 -13.89 -6.49 15.60
CA ARG A 88 -14.18 -7.40 14.50
C ARG A 88 -13.58 -6.86 13.20
N ALA A 89 -13.03 -7.73 12.36
CA ALA A 89 -12.50 -7.34 11.05
C ALA A 89 -13.58 -7.48 9.97
N VAL A 90 -13.68 -6.46 9.11
CA VAL A 90 -14.45 -6.52 7.87
C VAL A 90 -13.44 -6.68 6.74
N ILE A 91 -13.55 -7.77 5.96
CA ILE A 91 -12.51 -8.21 5.01
C ILE A 91 -13.15 -8.42 3.65
N ALA A 92 -12.67 -7.70 2.64
CA ALA A 92 -13.07 -7.87 1.25
C ALA A 92 -12.18 -8.89 0.53
N THR A 93 -12.74 -9.59 -0.46
CA THR A 93 -12.01 -10.42 -1.40
C THR A 93 -12.05 -9.82 -2.80
N PHE A 94 -11.02 -10.03 -3.59
CA PHE A 94 -10.95 -9.55 -4.97
C PHE A 94 -12.15 -9.95 -5.84
N HIS A 95 -12.76 -11.11 -5.53
CA HIS A 95 -13.87 -11.66 -6.28
C HIS A 95 -15.26 -11.10 -5.88
N GLY A 96 -15.30 -10.15 -4.94
CA GLY A 96 -16.51 -9.39 -4.66
C GLY A 96 -17.25 -9.74 -3.38
N ASP A 97 -16.70 -10.60 -2.54
CA ASP A 97 -17.26 -10.93 -1.23
C ASP A 97 -16.70 -10.02 -0.14
N VAL A 98 -17.49 -9.79 0.88
CA VAL A 98 -17.06 -9.16 2.14
C VAL A 98 -17.46 -10.07 3.29
N PHE A 99 -16.51 -10.31 4.19
CA PHE A 99 -16.68 -11.16 5.36
C PHE A 99 -16.49 -10.35 6.64
N VAL A 100 -17.15 -10.75 7.71
CA VAL A 100 -16.86 -10.30 9.07
C VAL A 100 -16.20 -11.44 9.82
N ALA A 101 -14.99 -11.19 10.34
CA ALA A 101 -14.27 -12.10 11.21
C ALA A 101 -14.32 -11.61 12.67
N SER A 102 -14.62 -12.50 13.59
CA SER A 102 -14.70 -12.25 15.03
C SER A 102 -13.97 -13.30 15.84
N GLY A 103 -13.74 -13.05 17.14
CA GLY A 103 -13.05 -14.01 18.00
C GLY A 103 -11.52 -14.00 17.87
N MET A 104 -10.95 -12.93 17.35
CA MET A 104 -9.50 -12.75 17.26
C MET A 104 -8.92 -12.34 18.62
N ASP A 105 -8.84 -13.31 19.52
CA ASP A 105 -8.18 -13.18 20.82
C ASP A 105 -6.67 -13.46 20.75
N ASP A 106 -5.99 -13.46 21.88
CA ASP A 106 -4.55 -13.70 21.94
C ASP A 106 -4.17 -15.08 21.42
N GLN A 107 -5.02 -16.09 21.58
CA GLN A 107 -4.76 -17.48 21.21
C GLN A 107 -5.22 -17.82 19.78
N LEU A 108 -6.09 -17.00 19.19
CA LEU A 108 -6.73 -17.27 17.89
C LEU A 108 -7.40 -18.67 17.84
N ALA A 109 -7.86 -19.17 19.00
CA ALA A 109 -8.35 -20.52 19.14
C ALA A 109 -9.64 -20.76 18.36
N LYS A 110 -10.46 -19.72 18.25
CA LYS A 110 -11.76 -19.78 17.57
C LYS A 110 -12.06 -18.48 16.87
N VAL A 111 -11.81 -18.42 15.56
CA VAL A 111 -12.17 -17.27 14.71
C VAL A 111 -13.41 -17.65 13.90
N THR A 112 -14.48 -16.87 14.06
CA THR A 112 -15.76 -17.09 13.39
C THR A 112 -15.89 -16.13 12.21
N TRP A 113 -16.20 -16.69 11.04
CA TRP A 113 -16.40 -15.97 9.78
C TRP A 113 -17.86 -16.00 9.37
N ARG A 114 -18.39 -14.83 8.98
CA ARG A 114 -19.71 -14.66 8.35
C ARG A 114 -19.55 -13.91 7.04
N ARG A 115 -20.32 -14.28 6.03
CA ARG A 115 -20.45 -13.48 4.82
C ARG A 115 -21.33 -12.27 5.11
N PHE A 116 -20.80 -11.07 4.87
CA PHE A 116 -21.49 -9.82 5.11
C PHE A 116 -22.10 -9.24 3.82
N ALA A 117 -21.38 -9.34 2.70
CA ALA A 117 -21.81 -8.85 1.40
C ALA A 117 -21.21 -9.68 0.27
N ALA A 118 -21.81 -9.58 -0.92
CA ALA A 118 -21.32 -10.24 -2.14
C ALA A 118 -21.70 -9.44 -3.39
N GLY A 119 -21.08 -9.76 -4.53
CA GLY A 119 -21.42 -9.20 -5.84
C GLY A 119 -20.75 -7.86 -6.14
N LEU A 120 -19.76 -7.45 -5.36
CA LEU A 120 -18.99 -6.23 -5.60
C LEU A 120 -17.96 -6.45 -6.75
N TYR A 121 -17.65 -5.39 -7.48
CA TYR A 121 -16.73 -5.46 -8.62
C TYR A 121 -15.30 -5.09 -8.24
N HIS A 122 -14.43 -6.10 -8.02
CA HIS A 122 -13.03 -5.97 -7.62
C HIS A 122 -12.84 -4.99 -6.43
N PRO A 123 -13.39 -5.27 -5.25
CA PRO A 123 -13.18 -4.43 -4.07
C PRO A 123 -11.72 -4.55 -3.60
N LEU A 124 -10.95 -3.45 -3.72
CA LEU A 124 -9.53 -3.37 -3.37
C LEU A 124 -9.23 -2.30 -2.31
N GLY A 125 -10.26 -1.64 -1.80
CA GLY A 125 -10.20 -0.73 -0.67
C GLY A 125 -11.43 -0.90 0.22
N LEU A 126 -11.23 -0.82 1.53
CA LEU A 126 -12.29 -0.89 2.52
C LEU A 126 -11.93 -0.01 3.71
N LYS A 127 -12.90 0.76 4.19
CA LYS A 127 -12.77 1.61 5.38
C LYS A 127 -14.04 1.57 6.20
N VAL A 128 -13.87 1.49 7.51
CA VAL A 128 -14.97 1.69 8.46
C VAL A 128 -14.91 3.13 8.95
N VAL A 129 -15.96 3.90 8.69
CA VAL A 129 -16.09 5.30 9.11
C VAL A 129 -17.38 5.44 9.92
N ASN A 130 -17.27 5.84 11.18
CA ASN A 130 -18.42 5.98 12.09
C ASN A 130 -19.29 4.71 12.18
N GLY A 131 -18.69 3.53 12.09
CA GLY A 131 -19.37 2.24 12.12
C GLY A 131 -19.97 1.80 10.78
N GLU A 132 -19.92 2.63 9.74
CA GLU A 132 -20.39 2.31 8.40
C GLU A 132 -19.27 1.70 7.55
N VAL A 133 -19.59 0.69 6.76
CA VAL A 133 -18.64 -0.01 5.88
C VAL A 133 -18.66 0.63 4.50
N LEU A 134 -17.54 1.24 4.11
CA LEU A 134 -17.34 1.84 2.79
C LEU A 134 -16.33 0.98 2.01
N VAL A 135 -16.63 0.74 0.74
CA VAL A 135 -15.83 -0.12 -0.13
C VAL A 135 -15.53 0.58 -1.45
N THR A 136 -14.26 0.62 -1.80
CA THR A 136 -13.81 1.08 -3.11
C THR A 136 -13.80 -0.08 -4.07
N CYS A 137 -14.62 0.01 -5.09
CA CYS A 137 -14.73 -0.95 -6.18
C CYS A 137 -14.24 -0.32 -7.50
N ARG A 138 -14.07 -1.14 -8.52
CA ARG A 138 -13.65 -0.65 -9.83
C ARG A 138 -14.66 0.33 -10.46
N ASP A 139 -15.92 0.21 -10.12
CA ASP A 139 -17.02 1.02 -10.60
C ASP A 139 -17.39 2.21 -9.70
N GLY A 140 -16.70 2.40 -8.55
CA GLY A 140 -16.91 3.53 -7.66
C GLY A 140 -16.89 3.17 -6.18
N LEU A 141 -17.44 4.06 -5.35
CA LEU A 141 -17.53 3.89 -3.90
C LEU A 141 -18.93 3.42 -3.51
N TRP A 142 -18.96 2.33 -2.76
CA TRP A 142 -20.17 1.76 -2.18
C TRP A 142 -20.21 1.92 -0.66
N LYS A 143 -21.40 2.07 -0.12
CA LYS A 143 -21.68 1.98 1.31
C LYS A 143 -22.57 0.75 1.55
N LEU A 144 -22.07 -0.17 2.36
CA LEU A 144 -22.77 -1.40 2.70
C LEU A 144 -23.46 -1.22 4.05
N ARG A 145 -24.76 -1.53 4.10
CA ARG A 145 -25.55 -1.38 5.31
C ARG A 145 -26.29 -2.66 5.65
N ASP A 146 -26.19 -3.03 6.90
CA ASP A 146 -27.07 -3.97 7.59
C ASP A 146 -28.16 -3.13 8.27
N THR A 147 -29.39 -3.12 7.72
CA THR A 147 -30.46 -2.24 8.18
C THR A 147 -31.41 -2.93 9.15
N ASP A 148 -31.42 -4.26 9.21
CA ASP A 148 -32.27 -5.05 10.10
C ASP A 148 -31.48 -5.72 11.27
N GLY A 149 -30.13 -5.62 11.26
CA GLY A 149 -29.26 -6.07 12.33
C GLY A 149 -28.97 -7.57 12.31
N ASP A 150 -29.21 -8.25 11.18
CA ASP A 150 -29.00 -9.69 11.07
C ASP A 150 -27.54 -10.09 10.80
N GLY A 151 -26.67 -9.11 10.54
CA GLY A 151 -25.22 -9.27 10.29
C GLY A 151 -24.87 -9.47 8.82
N GLU A 152 -25.79 -9.18 7.90
CA GLU A 152 -25.60 -9.12 6.46
C GLU A 152 -25.93 -7.72 5.92
N ALA A 153 -25.27 -7.30 4.85
CA ALA A 153 -25.62 -6.07 4.18
C ALA A 153 -26.83 -6.31 3.26
N ASP A 154 -27.97 -5.82 3.66
CA ASP A 154 -29.21 -5.86 2.88
C ASP A 154 -29.36 -4.65 1.95
N ARG A 155 -28.53 -3.63 2.12
CA ARG A 155 -28.54 -2.41 1.32
C ARG A 155 -27.14 -1.99 0.88
N TYR A 156 -27.02 -1.75 -0.44
CA TYR A 156 -25.82 -1.29 -1.12
C TYR A 156 -26.10 0.10 -1.67
N ASP A 157 -25.69 1.13 -0.95
CA ASP A 157 -25.88 2.51 -1.37
C ASP A 157 -24.71 2.97 -2.24
N VAL A 158 -25.03 3.66 -3.32
CA VAL A 158 -24.05 4.42 -4.11
C VAL A 158 -23.56 5.58 -3.25
N PHE A 159 -22.27 5.58 -2.89
CA PHE A 159 -21.67 6.70 -2.17
C PHE A 159 -21.12 7.76 -3.13
N ASN A 160 -20.37 7.34 -4.14
CA ASN A 160 -19.91 8.20 -5.24
C ASN A 160 -19.56 7.35 -6.47
N PHE A 161 -20.06 7.72 -7.67
CA PHE A 161 -19.85 7.04 -8.95
C PHE A 161 -19.35 7.98 -10.04
N GLU A 162 -18.69 9.07 -9.69
CA GLU A 162 -18.08 9.97 -10.67
C GLU A 162 -16.82 9.39 -11.33
N LEU A 163 -16.29 8.29 -10.77
CA LEU A 163 -15.10 7.64 -11.28
C LEU A 163 -15.30 7.09 -12.70
N GLN A 164 -14.55 7.62 -13.66
CA GLN A 164 -14.54 7.12 -15.03
C GLN A 164 -13.75 5.81 -15.12
N THR A 165 -14.25 4.86 -15.90
CA THR A 165 -13.61 3.57 -16.18
C THR A 165 -13.64 3.27 -17.67
N THR A 166 -12.69 2.46 -18.14
CA THR A 166 -12.63 1.93 -19.51
C THR A 166 -12.72 0.41 -19.51
N LYS A 167 -12.57 -0.20 -20.66
CA LYS A 167 -12.50 -1.67 -20.80
C LYS A 167 -11.13 -2.28 -20.44
N ASN A 168 -10.13 -1.45 -20.07
CA ASN A 168 -8.78 -1.95 -19.76
C ASN A 168 -8.82 -2.84 -18.51
N PHE A 169 -8.12 -3.97 -18.55
CA PHE A 169 -8.10 -4.94 -17.45
C PHE A 169 -7.30 -4.47 -16.23
N HIS A 170 -6.33 -3.55 -16.41
CA HIS A 170 -5.36 -3.17 -15.38
C HIS A 170 -5.73 -1.90 -14.59
N GLU A 171 -6.77 -1.20 -14.94
CA GLU A 171 -7.19 0.04 -14.25
C GLU A 171 -7.87 -0.22 -12.89
N TYR A 172 -7.13 -0.82 -11.97
CA TYR A 172 -7.61 -1.11 -10.62
C TYR A 172 -7.75 0.16 -9.78
N VAL A 173 -8.70 0.14 -8.86
CA VAL A 173 -8.96 1.21 -7.87
C VAL A 173 -8.60 0.69 -6.50
N PHE A 174 -7.60 1.31 -5.87
CA PHE A 174 -6.94 0.75 -4.70
C PHE A 174 -7.13 1.58 -3.45
N ASP A 175 -7.23 0.86 -2.33
CA ASP A 175 -7.29 1.33 -0.95
C ASP A 175 -8.48 2.29 -0.69
N LEU A 176 -8.66 2.63 0.55
CA LEU A 176 -9.57 3.66 1.02
C LEU A 176 -9.07 4.15 2.37
N GLN A 177 -8.85 5.45 2.48
CA GLN A 177 -8.45 6.11 3.71
C GLN A 177 -9.41 7.27 4.01
N ALA A 178 -9.49 7.66 5.27
CA ALA A 178 -10.29 8.81 5.69
C ALA A 178 -9.42 9.75 6.53
N ASP A 179 -9.53 11.06 6.26
CA ASP A 179 -8.92 12.08 7.14
C ASP A 179 -9.81 12.36 8.36
N ALA A 180 -9.30 13.19 9.28
CA ALA A 180 -10.03 13.56 10.50
C ALA A 180 -11.33 14.36 10.24
N ALA A 181 -11.46 14.96 9.06
CA ALA A 181 -12.68 15.66 8.63
C ALA A 181 -13.68 14.72 7.95
N GLY A 182 -13.33 13.44 7.77
CA GLY A 182 -14.17 12.43 7.13
C GLY A 182 -14.09 12.44 5.60
N ASN A 183 -13.20 13.20 4.98
CA ASN A 183 -12.96 13.06 3.55
C ASN A 183 -12.32 11.71 3.26
N LEU A 184 -12.73 11.10 2.14
CA LEU A 184 -12.24 9.81 1.70
C LEU A 184 -11.20 9.98 0.60
N TYR A 185 -10.19 9.11 0.62
CA TYR A 185 -9.10 9.12 -0.36
C TYR A 185 -8.86 7.72 -0.88
N PHE A 186 -8.68 7.61 -2.20
CA PHE A 186 -8.33 6.36 -2.88
C PHE A 186 -7.55 6.67 -4.17
N ILE A 187 -6.92 5.65 -4.77
CA ILE A 187 -6.05 5.84 -5.93
C ILE A 187 -6.40 4.85 -7.04
N LYS A 188 -6.34 5.30 -8.29
CA LYS A 188 -6.60 4.49 -9.48
C LYS A 188 -5.34 4.35 -10.33
N ALA A 189 -5.06 3.13 -10.78
CA ALA A 189 -3.98 2.82 -11.70
C ALA A 189 -4.23 3.38 -13.11
N GLY A 190 -3.15 3.53 -13.88
CA GLY A 190 -3.22 3.76 -15.32
C GLY A 190 -3.72 2.52 -16.09
N PRO A 191 -4.23 2.71 -17.33
CA PRO A 191 -4.72 1.62 -18.18
C PRO A 191 -3.54 0.91 -18.86
N VAL A 192 -2.70 0.28 -18.08
CA VAL A 192 -1.47 -0.38 -18.55
C VAL A 192 -1.82 -1.49 -19.54
N ARG A 193 -1.14 -1.53 -20.68
CA ARG A 193 -1.28 -2.58 -21.70
C ARG A 193 -0.82 -3.94 -21.19
N LYS A 194 -1.37 -5.00 -21.77
CA LYS A 194 -0.86 -6.36 -21.55
C LYS A 194 0.64 -6.42 -21.87
N GLY A 195 1.42 -6.99 -20.94
CA GLY A 195 2.89 -6.97 -21.02
C GLY A 195 3.55 -5.77 -20.34
N GLY A 196 2.77 -4.85 -19.79
CA GLY A 196 3.27 -3.82 -18.86
C GLY A 196 3.78 -2.53 -19.50
N ARG A 197 3.92 -2.48 -20.85
CA ARG A 197 4.50 -1.33 -21.58
C ARG A 197 3.43 -0.47 -22.20
N GLY A 198 3.50 0.85 -21.95
CA GLY A 198 2.56 1.83 -22.47
C GLY A 198 1.16 1.71 -21.89
N PHE A 199 0.24 2.46 -22.45
CA PHE A 199 -1.14 2.56 -21.98
C PHE A 199 -2.12 2.32 -23.13
N ASP A 200 -3.28 1.76 -22.83
CA ASP A 200 -4.44 1.73 -23.72
C ASP A 200 -5.18 3.08 -23.68
N GLU A 201 -6.46 3.10 -24.04
CA GLU A 201 -7.29 4.29 -24.00
C GLU A 201 -7.27 4.94 -22.60
N ILE A 202 -6.91 6.22 -22.55
CA ILE A 202 -6.78 7.00 -21.32
C ILE A 202 -8.04 7.83 -21.11
N CYS A 203 -8.64 7.77 -19.91
CA CYS A 203 -9.66 8.70 -19.44
C CYS A 203 -9.08 9.62 -18.36
N ASP A 204 -9.76 10.70 -18.02
CA ASP A 204 -9.30 11.75 -17.09
C ASP A 204 -8.97 11.25 -15.68
N HIS A 205 -9.50 10.07 -15.31
CA HIS A 205 -9.32 9.50 -13.98
C HIS A 205 -8.27 8.38 -13.91
N HIS A 206 -7.48 8.16 -14.96
CA HIS A 206 -6.39 7.19 -14.94
C HIS A 206 -5.13 7.75 -14.28
N GLY A 207 -4.48 6.94 -13.44
CA GLY A 207 -3.22 7.30 -12.79
C GLY A 207 -3.37 8.50 -11.84
N ALA A 208 -4.47 8.55 -11.09
CA ALA A 208 -4.80 9.66 -10.22
C ALA A 208 -5.21 9.21 -8.81
N LEU A 209 -4.92 10.07 -7.84
CA LEU A 209 -5.41 9.99 -6.47
C LEU A 209 -6.60 10.93 -6.32
N PHE A 210 -7.66 10.48 -5.65
CA PHE A 210 -8.91 11.21 -5.51
C PHE A 210 -9.21 11.54 -4.06
N LYS A 211 -9.97 12.63 -3.88
CA LYS A 211 -10.58 13.04 -2.63
C LYS A 211 -12.10 13.14 -2.82
N VAL A 212 -12.85 12.55 -1.90
CA VAL A 212 -14.32 12.61 -1.88
C VAL A 212 -14.77 13.20 -0.55
N SER A 213 -15.73 14.14 -0.60
CA SER A 213 -16.28 14.76 0.61
C SER A 213 -17.00 13.74 1.50
N PRO A 214 -17.20 14.03 2.81
CA PRO A 214 -17.85 13.12 3.75
C PRO A 214 -19.30 12.76 3.40
N ASP A 215 -19.97 13.61 2.62
CA ASP A 215 -21.34 13.39 2.12
C ASP A 215 -21.38 12.72 0.73
N GLY A 216 -20.23 12.39 0.14
CA GLY A 216 -20.09 11.75 -1.17
C GLY A 216 -20.34 12.65 -2.38
N LYS A 217 -20.66 13.94 -2.19
CA LYS A 217 -21.14 14.82 -3.28
C LYS A 217 -20.04 15.57 -4.02
N LYS A 218 -18.87 15.73 -3.43
CA LYS A 218 -17.73 16.42 -4.04
C LYS A 218 -16.63 15.41 -4.32
N PHE A 219 -16.29 15.27 -5.59
CA PHE A 219 -15.22 14.41 -6.09
C PHE A 219 -14.13 15.28 -6.71
N GLU A 220 -12.90 15.09 -6.28
CA GLU A 220 -11.75 15.90 -6.70
C GLU A 220 -10.57 15.01 -7.10
N VAL A 221 -9.90 15.35 -8.20
CA VAL A 221 -8.58 14.83 -8.51
C VAL A 221 -7.57 15.52 -7.59
N PHE A 222 -6.95 14.76 -6.69
CA PHE A 222 -6.02 15.27 -5.70
C PHE A 222 -4.58 15.35 -6.23
N ALA A 223 -4.13 14.33 -7.00
CA ALA A 223 -2.80 14.26 -7.61
C ALA A 223 -2.84 13.33 -8.83
N THR A 224 -1.87 13.48 -9.76
CA THR A 224 -1.83 12.76 -11.04
C THR A 224 -0.45 12.17 -11.34
N GLY A 225 -0.36 11.39 -12.42
CA GLY A 225 0.91 10.88 -12.94
C GLY A 225 1.40 9.61 -12.25
N PHE A 226 0.50 8.79 -11.70
CA PHE A 226 0.81 7.46 -11.16
C PHE A 226 0.65 6.39 -12.23
N ARG A 227 1.54 5.39 -12.23
CA ARG A 227 1.46 4.28 -13.20
C ARG A 227 0.56 3.15 -12.72
N ALA A 228 0.96 2.50 -11.64
CA ALA A 228 0.29 1.33 -11.08
C ALA A 228 0.46 1.32 -9.55
N PRO A 229 -0.09 2.33 -8.87
CA PRO A 229 -0.05 2.38 -7.41
C PRO A 229 -0.89 1.24 -6.83
N ASN A 230 -0.49 0.72 -5.67
CA ASN A 230 -1.22 -0.33 -4.98
C ASN A 230 -1.41 0.02 -3.51
N GLY A 231 -2.21 1.03 -3.25
CA GLY A 231 -2.55 1.45 -1.91
C GLY A 231 -1.96 2.77 -1.49
N ILE A 232 -2.60 3.34 -0.48
CA ILE A 232 -2.22 4.61 0.12
C ILE A 232 -2.09 4.44 1.63
N GLY A 233 -1.22 5.26 2.25
CA GLY A 233 -1.18 5.46 3.68
C GLY A 233 -1.65 6.86 4.02
N MET A 234 -2.26 7.02 5.18
CA MET A 234 -2.62 8.33 5.72
C MET A 234 -2.13 8.45 7.16
N SER A 235 -1.39 9.52 7.45
CA SER A 235 -0.96 9.83 8.81
C SER A 235 -2.12 10.33 9.66
N PRO A 236 -2.01 10.30 10.99
CA PRO A 236 -3.00 10.93 11.87
C PRO A 236 -3.21 12.42 11.62
N THR A 237 -2.25 13.09 10.98
CA THR A 237 -2.29 14.53 10.63
C THR A 237 -2.63 14.80 9.17
N GLY A 238 -3.05 13.75 8.41
CA GLY A 238 -3.56 13.89 7.04
C GLY A 238 -2.49 13.85 5.94
N GLN A 239 -1.23 13.52 6.23
CA GLN A 239 -0.23 13.30 5.17
C GLN A 239 -0.51 11.99 4.44
N ILE A 240 -0.39 12.02 3.12
CA ILE A 240 -0.68 10.89 2.25
C ILE A 240 0.62 10.33 1.65
N THR A 241 0.74 9.00 1.66
CA THR A 241 1.79 8.27 0.94
C THR A 241 1.18 7.27 -0.03
N THR A 242 1.92 6.89 -1.06
CA THR A 242 1.55 5.77 -1.95
C THR A 242 2.78 5.13 -2.55
N GLY A 243 2.77 3.80 -2.66
CA GLY A 243 3.73 3.08 -3.49
C GLY A 243 3.31 3.13 -4.96
N ASP A 244 4.28 3.22 -5.87
CA ASP A 244 4.01 3.10 -7.31
C ASP A 244 5.00 2.15 -7.97
N ASN A 245 4.53 1.32 -8.90
CA ASN A 245 5.30 0.22 -9.46
C ASN A 245 6.11 0.66 -10.69
N GLU A 246 7.30 0.07 -10.84
CA GLU A 246 8.15 0.19 -12.04
C GLU A 246 7.37 0.01 -13.33
N GLY A 247 7.69 0.80 -14.34
CA GLY A 247 7.16 0.67 -15.69
C GLY A 247 7.38 1.91 -16.55
N THR A 248 6.50 2.13 -17.53
CA THR A 248 6.55 3.30 -18.40
C THR A 248 6.54 4.59 -17.59
N TRP A 249 7.56 5.44 -17.74
CA TRP A 249 7.81 6.65 -16.97
C TRP A 249 8.12 6.46 -15.48
N THR A 250 8.10 5.25 -14.99
CA THR A 250 8.42 4.93 -13.60
C THR A 250 9.67 4.06 -13.59
N PRO A 251 10.86 4.66 -13.46
CA PRO A 251 12.14 3.95 -13.64
C PRO A 251 12.33 2.77 -12.69
N MET A 252 11.80 2.87 -11.47
CA MET A 252 11.84 1.82 -10.45
C MET A 252 10.63 1.96 -9.52
N CYS A 253 10.31 0.94 -8.71
CA CYS A 253 9.31 1.08 -7.65
C CYS A 253 9.70 2.19 -6.68
N ARG A 254 8.70 2.85 -6.09
CA ARG A 254 8.95 4.01 -5.23
C ARG A 254 7.86 4.23 -4.19
N LEU A 255 8.23 4.85 -3.10
CA LEU A 255 7.33 5.38 -2.08
C LEU A 255 7.21 6.89 -2.27
N ASN A 256 6.03 7.38 -2.60
CA ASN A 256 5.74 8.80 -2.77
C ASN A 256 5.18 9.41 -1.49
N TRP A 257 5.52 10.66 -1.27
CA TRP A 257 4.84 11.57 -0.35
C TRP A 257 3.93 12.47 -1.18
N VAL A 258 2.60 12.32 -1.03
CA VAL A 258 1.66 12.91 -1.98
C VAL A 258 1.18 14.27 -1.52
N LYS A 259 1.33 15.27 -2.40
CA LYS A 259 0.86 16.65 -2.23
C LYS A 259 -0.36 16.90 -3.13
N GLN A 260 -1.26 17.76 -2.69
CA GLN A 260 -2.38 18.19 -3.54
C GLN A 260 -1.85 18.94 -4.78
N GLY A 261 -2.38 18.60 -5.96
CA GLY A 261 -1.94 19.13 -7.24
C GLY A 261 -0.59 18.55 -7.74
N GLY A 262 0.01 17.60 -7.01
CA GLY A 262 1.27 16.97 -7.35
C GLY A 262 1.22 16.14 -8.65
N PHE A 263 2.39 16.00 -9.30
CA PHE A 263 2.58 15.16 -10.48
C PHE A 263 3.69 14.14 -10.24
N TYR A 264 3.37 12.87 -10.38
CA TYR A 264 4.24 11.75 -9.97
C TYR A 264 4.89 11.00 -11.14
N GLY A 265 5.16 11.67 -12.25
CA GLY A 265 6.15 11.30 -13.26
C GLY A 265 5.65 10.56 -14.48
N VAL A 266 4.42 10.04 -14.53
CA VAL A 266 3.88 9.41 -15.75
C VAL A 266 3.26 10.47 -16.66
N VAL A 267 4.01 10.89 -17.67
CA VAL A 267 3.66 12.02 -18.54
C VAL A 267 2.34 11.80 -19.27
N ASP A 268 2.07 10.57 -19.74
CA ASP A 268 0.80 10.20 -20.39
C ASP A 268 -0.42 10.40 -19.47
N LEU A 269 -0.23 10.33 -18.15
CA LEU A 269 -1.27 10.40 -17.13
C LEU A 269 -1.18 11.70 -16.30
N ALA A 270 -0.57 12.74 -16.86
CA ALA A 270 -0.45 14.03 -16.20
C ALA A 270 -1.78 14.79 -16.13
N HIS A 271 -2.68 14.57 -17.10
CA HIS A 271 -3.94 15.30 -17.26
C HIS A 271 -3.75 16.83 -17.24
N ARG A 272 -2.73 17.30 -17.96
CA ARG A 272 -2.37 18.72 -18.08
C ARG A 272 -2.26 19.12 -19.56
N ALA A 273 -2.63 20.36 -19.87
CA ALA A 273 -2.56 20.89 -21.24
C ALA A 273 -1.12 20.87 -21.82
N THR A 274 -0.11 21.07 -20.97
CA THR A 274 1.29 20.97 -21.33
C THR A 274 1.93 19.82 -20.57
N ALA A 275 2.67 18.97 -21.30
CA ALA A 275 3.39 17.85 -20.70
C ALA A 275 4.43 18.36 -19.67
N PRO A 276 4.43 17.85 -18.43
CA PRO A 276 5.42 18.23 -17.45
C PRO A 276 6.84 17.82 -17.85
N SER A 277 7.80 18.69 -17.60
CA SER A 277 9.23 18.44 -17.85
C SER A 277 9.98 17.88 -16.63
N ASP A 278 9.31 17.83 -15.47
CA ASP A 278 9.84 17.29 -14.20
C ASP A 278 8.67 16.74 -13.35
N TYR A 279 8.97 16.06 -12.26
CA TYR A 279 7.98 15.41 -11.40
C TYR A 279 8.30 15.62 -9.91
N ASP A 280 7.29 15.48 -9.05
CA ASP A 280 7.45 15.49 -7.59
C ASP A 280 8.29 14.28 -7.14
N ARG A 281 9.36 14.55 -6.40
CA ARG A 281 10.32 13.54 -5.97
C ARG A 281 9.69 12.58 -4.96
N PRO A 282 9.93 11.26 -5.10
CA PRO A 282 9.47 10.30 -4.09
C PRO A 282 10.25 10.45 -2.79
N LEU A 283 9.70 9.92 -1.71
CA LEU A 283 10.43 9.76 -0.46
C LEU A 283 11.61 8.79 -0.64
N CYS A 284 11.35 7.64 -1.31
CA CYS A 284 12.36 6.61 -1.53
C CYS A 284 12.12 5.85 -2.83
N TRP A 285 13.19 5.54 -3.55
CA TRP A 285 13.23 4.57 -4.64
C TRP A 285 13.60 3.20 -4.10
N PHE A 286 13.11 2.13 -4.74
CA PHE A 286 13.36 0.75 -4.30
C PHE A 286 13.99 -0.08 -5.42
N PRO A 287 15.18 -0.68 -5.20
CA PRO A 287 15.68 -1.73 -6.07
C PRO A 287 14.70 -2.92 -6.11
N LYS A 288 14.69 -3.69 -7.20
CA LYS A 288 13.73 -4.80 -7.41
C LYS A 288 13.77 -5.88 -6.34
N GLU A 289 14.95 -6.15 -5.79
CA GLU A 289 15.16 -7.12 -4.71
C GLU A 289 14.55 -6.67 -3.36
N ILE A 290 14.28 -5.38 -3.22
CA ILE A 290 13.66 -4.80 -2.02
C ILE A 290 12.14 -4.74 -2.22
N ASP A 291 11.71 -4.14 -3.35
CA ASP A 291 10.29 -4.02 -3.66
C ASP A 291 10.08 -3.99 -5.16
N ASN A 292 9.65 -5.11 -5.73
CA ASN A 292 9.33 -5.23 -7.15
C ASN A 292 7.84 -4.94 -7.46
N SER A 293 7.03 -4.77 -6.42
CA SER A 293 5.64 -4.35 -6.51
C SER A 293 5.17 -3.87 -5.14
N SER A 294 4.99 -2.57 -5.01
CA SER A 294 4.63 -1.93 -3.75
C SER A 294 3.22 -2.30 -3.28
N GLY A 295 3.04 -2.40 -1.97
CA GLY A 295 1.76 -2.46 -1.29
C GLY A 295 1.36 -1.12 -0.68
N GLY A 296 0.46 -1.15 0.31
CA GLY A 296 0.04 0.02 1.08
C GLY A 296 1.04 0.42 2.16
N GLN A 297 0.71 1.52 2.85
CA GLN A 297 1.49 2.00 3.98
C GLN A 297 0.58 2.19 5.19
N VAL A 298 1.16 2.13 6.39
CA VAL A 298 0.43 2.36 7.63
C VAL A 298 1.30 3.06 8.67
N TRP A 299 0.73 4.06 9.36
CA TRP A 299 1.37 4.65 10.54
C TRP A 299 1.11 3.80 11.77
N VAL A 300 2.14 3.61 12.57
CA VAL A 300 2.03 2.88 13.84
C VAL A 300 1.33 3.75 14.86
N THR A 301 0.06 3.49 15.10
CA THR A 301 -0.78 4.24 16.04
C THR A 301 -0.81 3.60 17.44
N SER A 302 -0.35 2.36 17.58
CA SER A 302 -0.40 1.57 18.81
C SER A 302 0.92 1.61 19.58
N ASP A 303 0.81 1.73 20.92
CA ASP A 303 1.93 1.56 21.85
C ASP A 303 2.45 0.11 21.90
N LYS A 304 1.63 -0.85 21.48
CA LYS A 304 1.97 -2.28 21.49
C LYS A 304 2.85 -2.73 20.33
N PHE A 305 3.38 -1.80 19.54
CA PHE A 305 4.28 -2.11 18.41
C PHE A 305 5.75 -1.70 18.69
N GLY A 306 6.10 -1.56 19.96
CA GLY A 306 7.45 -1.29 20.41
C GLY A 306 8.00 0.08 19.96
N PRO A 307 9.28 0.16 19.56
CA PRO A 307 9.94 1.45 19.28
C PRO A 307 9.45 2.15 18.00
N TRP A 308 8.55 1.53 17.24
CA TRP A 308 8.03 2.06 15.98
C TRP A 308 6.80 2.95 16.12
N LYS A 309 6.27 3.17 17.31
CA LYS A 309 5.12 4.06 17.52
C LYS A 309 5.33 5.43 16.87
N GLY A 310 4.31 5.93 16.17
CA GLY A 310 4.33 7.21 15.44
C GLY A 310 5.08 7.18 14.12
N ARG A 311 5.66 6.04 13.72
CA ARG A 311 6.46 5.90 12.50
C ARG A 311 5.67 5.25 11.38
N LEU A 312 6.13 5.41 10.16
CA LEU A 312 5.54 4.85 8.95
C LEU A 312 6.11 3.46 8.65
N LEU A 313 5.23 2.53 8.28
CA LEU A 313 5.57 1.23 7.72
C LEU A 313 5.17 1.15 6.25
N HIS A 314 5.94 0.42 5.45
CA HIS A 314 5.69 0.13 4.04
C HIS A 314 5.57 -1.37 3.81
N LEU A 315 4.57 -1.77 3.04
CA LEU A 315 4.34 -3.15 2.62
C LEU A 315 4.87 -3.38 1.21
N SER A 316 5.58 -4.47 0.99
CA SER A 316 5.85 -4.95 -0.35
C SER A 316 4.88 -6.08 -0.71
N TYR A 317 4.07 -5.84 -1.73
CA TYR A 317 3.22 -6.85 -2.33
C TYR A 317 4.04 -7.94 -3.02
N GLY A 318 5.06 -7.54 -3.76
CA GLY A 318 5.87 -8.46 -4.56
C GLY A 318 6.71 -9.39 -3.71
N THR A 319 7.41 -8.88 -2.70
CA THR A 319 8.30 -9.67 -1.82
C THR A 319 7.61 -10.16 -0.54
N CYS A 320 6.30 -9.91 -0.37
CA CYS A 320 5.53 -10.34 0.81
C CYS A 320 6.16 -9.88 2.14
N SER A 321 6.69 -8.66 2.20
CA SER A 321 7.55 -8.18 3.29
C SER A 321 7.01 -6.90 3.94
N LEU A 322 7.58 -6.56 5.12
CA LEU A 322 7.31 -5.35 5.88
C LEU A 322 8.61 -4.55 6.06
N TYR A 323 8.52 -3.24 5.86
CA TYR A 323 9.63 -2.30 6.03
C TYR A 323 9.25 -1.16 6.97
N GLY A 324 10.20 -0.74 7.81
CA GLY A 324 10.14 0.53 8.52
C GLY A 324 10.69 1.64 7.65
N VAL A 325 9.97 2.74 7.54
CA VAL A 325 10.38 3.90 6.75
C VAL A 325 11.17 4.86 7.64
N LEU A 326 12.29 5.37 7.12
CA LEU A 326 13.24 6.25 7.79
C LEU A 326 13.25 7.62 7.08
N PRO A 327 12.25 8.48 7.31
CA PRO A 327 12.14 9.76 6.61
C PRO A 327 13.13 10.78 7.18
N GLN A 328 13.64 11.64 6.29
CA GLN A 328 14.42 12.83 6.60
C GLN A 328 13.83 14.03 5.83
N GLU A 329 13.60 15.12 6.52
CA GLU A 329 13.25 16.40 5.88
C GLU A 329 14.51 17.17 5.52
N VAL A 330 14.56 17.69 4.29
CA VAL A 330 15.65 18.51 3.76
C VAL A 330 15.10 19.69 2.96
N THR A 331 15.95 20.64 2.65
CA THR A 331 15.63 21.71 1.70
C THR A 331 16.13 21.30 0.31
N PHE A 332 15.21 21.13 -0.62
CA PHE A 332 15.51 20.83 -2.03
C PHE A 332 14.92 21.94 -2.91
N ASN A 333 15.76 22.58 -3.74
CA ASN A 333 15.37 23.73 -4.57
C ASN A 333 14.62 24.84 -3.79
N GLY A 334 15.07 25.10 -2.55
CA GLY A 334 14.49 26.13 -1.69
C GLY A 334 13.13 25.77 -1.05
N GLN A 335 12.69 24.53 -1.17
CA GLN A 335 11.42 24.03 -0.61
C GLN A 335 11.66 22.83 0.32
N PRO A 336 10.82 22.64 1.37
CA PRO A 336 10.85 21.45 2.17
C PRO A 336 10.56 20.20 1.31
N GLN A 337 11.42 19.18 1.41
CA GLN A 337 11.30 17.92 0.70
C GLN A 337 11.55 16.77 1.68
N LEU A 338 10.72 15.74 1.62
CA LEU A 338 10.98 14.48 2.30
C LEU A 338 11.80 13.56 1.38
N GLN A 339 12.86 13.05 1.93
CA GLN A 339 13.67 11.95 1.40
C GLN A 339 13.79 10.90 2.48
N GLY A 340 14.38 9.75 2.18
CA GLY A 340 14.62 8.78 3.22
C GLY A 340 14.81 7.38 2.69
N GLY A 341 14.72 6.43 3.60
CA GLY A 341 15.00 5.04 3.31
C GLY A 341 14.07 4.08 4.00
N VAL A 342 14.40 2.80 3.85
CA VAL A 342 13.69 1.70 4.50
C VAL A 342 14.65 0.71 5.11
N THR A 343 14.21 0.11 6.21
CA THR A 343 14.83 -1.05 6.85
C THR A 343 13.83 -2.19 6.93
N ARG A 344 14.27 -3.44 6.68
CA ARG A 344 13.39 -4.60 6.66
C ARG A 344 13.11 -5.12 8.06
N PHE A 345 11.85 -5.46 8.33
CA PHE A 345 11.49 -6.34 9.44
C PHE A 345 11.78 -7.79 9.07
N ASN A 346 12.23 -8.59 10.04
CA ASN A 346 12.44 -10.04 9.84
C ASN A 346 11.11 -10.81 9.89
N VAL A 347 10.15 -10.39 9.06
CA VAL A 347 8.84 -11.02 8.92
C VAL A 347 8.47 -11.15 7.45
N ASP A 348 7.83 -12.26 7.10
CA ASP A 348 7.28 -12.52 5.78
C ASP A 348 5.82 -12.95 5.88
N PHE A 349 5.04 -12.62 4.85
CA PHE A 349 3.62 -12.93 4.78
C PHE A 349 3.35 -14.09 3.82
N GLY A 350 2.27 -14.81 4.06
CA GLY A 350 1.85 -15.93 3.20
C GLY A 350 1.37 -15.50 1.82
N SER A 351 1.00 -14.23 1.66
CA SER A 351 0.52 -13.67 0.40
C SER A 351 1.09 -12.27 0.17
N GLY A 352 0.93 -11.74 -1.03
CA GLY A 352 1.37 -10.39 -1.36
C GLY A 352 0.74 -9.37 -0.41
N ALA A 353 1.57 -8.70 0.41
CA ALA A 353 1.10 -7.80 1.44
C ALA A 353 0.54 -6.50 0.84
N MET A 354 -0.77 -6.31 0.90
CA MET A 354 -1.45 -5.17 0.27
C MET A 354 -1.87 -4.11 1.28
N ARG A 355 -2.52 -4.51 2.38
CA ARG A 355 -3.11 -3.61 3.35
C ARG A 355 -2.71 -3.99 4.76
N ALA A 356 -2.49 -2.98 5.58
CA ALA A 356 -2.24 -3.15 7.00
C ALA A 356 -3.06 -2.16 7.83
N ARG A 357 -3.56 -2.61 8.98
CA ARG A 357 -4.34 -1.80 9.93
C ARG A 357 -4.03 -2.23 11.35
N PHE A 358 -4.03 -1.30 12.27
CA PHE A 358 -4.00 -1.60 13.70
C PHE A 358 -5.42 -1.87 14.21
N ASN A 359 -5.61 -2.98 14.89
CA ASN A 359 -6.89 -3.29 15.52
C ASN A 359 -7.08 -2.38 16.74
N PRO A 360 -8.17 -1.61 16.83
CA PRO A 360 -8.39 -0.68 17.95
C PRO A 360 -8.57 -1.37 19.30
N LYS A 361 -8.96 -2.65 19.31
CA LYS A 361 -9.21 -3.42 20.53
C LYS A 361 -7.94 -4.03 21.13
N ASP A 362 -7.13 -4.71 20.31
CA ASP A 362 -5.94 -5.41 20.79
C ASP A 362 -4.63 -4.63 20.55
N GLY A 363 -4.67 -3.60 19.68
CA GLY A 363 -3.53 -2.76 19.33
C GLY A 363 -2.47 -3.46 18.48
N GLN A 364 -2.75 -4.65 17.93
CA GLN A 364 -1.83 -5.38 17.06
C GLN A 364 -1.99 -4.94 15.61
N LEU A 365 -0.94 -5.12 14.82
CA LEU A 365 -0.96 -4.89 13.39
C LEU A 365 -1.51 -6.13 12.68
N TYR A 366 -2.50 -5.94 11.82
CA TYR A 366 -2.98 -6.99 10.92
C TYR A 366 -2.63 -6.63 9.49
N VAL A 367 -2.36 -7.67 8.69
CA VAL A 367 -1.96 -7.54 7.29
C VAL A 367 -2.80 -8.50 6.45
N THR A 368 -3.29 -8.01 5.31
CA THR A 368 -3.97 -8.82 4.32
C THR A 368 -3.42 -8.59 2.92
N GLY A 369 -3.67 -9.54 2.04
CA GLY A 369 -3.33 -9.42 0.65
C GLY A 369 -3.62 -10.71 -0.12
N LEU A 370 -3.27 -10.70 -1.40
CA LEU A 370 -3.56 -11.80 -2.32
C LEU A 370 -2.33 -12.18 -3.17
N ARG A 371 -2.37 -13.40 -3.70
CA ARG A 371 -1.40 -13.87 -4.69
C ARG A 371 -1.81 -13.38 -6.07
N GLY A 372 -0.90 -12.71 -6.74
CA GLY A 372 -1.08 -12.26 -8.11
C GLY A 372 0.25 -12.18 -8.86
N TRP A 373 0.38 -11.20 -9.71
CA TRP A 373 1.52 -11.01 -10.59
C TRP A 373 2.85 -10.90 -9.84
N GLN A 374 3.83 -11.74 -10.19
CA GLN A 374 5.24 -11.70 -9.73
C GLN A 374 5.44 -11.58 -8.22
N THR A 375 4.61 -12.22 -7.42
CA THR A 375 4.79 -12.27 -5.97
C THR A 375 5.57 -13.51 -5.54
N THR A 376 6.25 -13.43 -4.39
CA THR A 376 6.82 -14.59 -3.68
C THR A 376 5.78 -15.34 -2.85
N ALA A 377 4.50 -14.98 -2.98
CA ALA A 377 3.38 -15.54 -2.23
C ALA A 377 3.24 -17.06 -2.36
N THR A 378 3.03 -17.73 -1.23
CA THR A 378 2.78 -19.16 -1.14
C THR A 378 1.30 -19.51 -1.01
N GLN A 379 0.46 -18.54 -0.64
CA GLN A 379 -0.99 -18.68 -0.43
C GLN A 379 -1.77 -17.71 -1.32
N ASN A 380 -3.00 -18.07 -1.69
CA ASN A 380 -3.85 -17.22 -2.53
C ASN A 380 -4.32 -15.93 -1.84
N GLY A 381 -4.48 -15.98 -0.53
CA GLY A 381 -4.78 -14.85 0.33
C GLY A 381 -4.21 -15.07 1.71
N CYS A 382 -4.08 -14.01 2.49
CA CYS A 382 -3.70 -14.08 3.90
C CYS A 382 -4.47 -13.07 4.73
N PHE A 383 -4.69 -13.40 5.99
CA PHE A 383 -5.04 -12.46 7.03
C PHE A 383 -4.20 -12.81 8.25
N GLN A 384 -3.21 -11.98 8.54
CA GLN A 384 -2.13 -12.32 9.47
C GLN A 384 -1.91 -11.18 10.46
N ARG A 385 -1.58 -11.53 11.71
CA ARG A 385 -1.30 -10.58 12.78
C ARG A 385 0.20 -10.48 13.01
N VAL A 386 0.75 -9.27 12.95
CA VAL A 386 2.13 -8.99 13.35
C VAL A 386 2.13 -8.53 14.81
N ARG A 387 2.77 -9.30 15.66
CA ARG A 387 2.81 -9.07 17.08
C ARG A 387 4.23 -8.73 17.54
N TYR A 388 4.38 -7.62 18.29
CA TYR A 388 5.61 -7.32 19.00
C TYR A 388 5.65 -8.15 20.29
N THR A 389 6.73 -8.91 20.49
CA THR A 389 6.86 -9.86 21.61
C THR A 389 7.40 -9.24 22.88
N GLY A 390 7.93 -8.00 22.80
CA GLY A 390 8.69 -7.37 23.88
C GLY A 390 10.19 -7.70 23.86
N ALA A 391 10.64 -8.61 23.00
CA ALA A 391 12.06 -8.89 22.84
C ALA A 391 12.80 -7.67 22.26
N SER A 392 14.10 -7.58 22.52
CA SER A 392 14.94 -6.48 22.06
C SER A 392 14.96 -6.39 20.54
N THR A 393 14.54 -5.24 20.03
CA THR A 393 14.70 -4.93 18.60
C THR A 393 16.15 -4.50 18.32
N ARG A 394 16.70 -4.95 17.21
CA ARG A 394 18.09 -4.66 16.81
C ARG A 394 18.09 -4.27 15.32
N MET A 395 17.69 -3.03 15.04
CA MET A 395 17.54 -2.55 13.67
C MET A 395 17.70 -1.03 13.59
N PRO A 396 18.04 -0.48 12.40
CA PRO A 396 18.00 0.96 12.16
C PRO A 396 16.60 1.52 12.39
N ILE A 397 16.54 2.73 12.98
CA ILE A 397 15.26 3.41 13.27
C ILE A 397 15.22 4.84 12.73
N ALA A 398 16.36 5.42 12.38
CA ALA A 398 16.46 6.68 11.67
C ALA A 398 17.73 6.71 10.82
N LEU A 399 17.71 7.51 9.77
CA LEU A 399 18.88 7.80 8.94
C LEU A 399 18.83 9.26 8.52
N ALA A 400 20.00 9.93 8.56
CA ALA A 400 20.15 11.29 8.06
C ALA A 400 21.41 11.40 7.19
N ALA A 401 21.24 11.91 5.97
CA ALA A 401 22.32 12.23 5.05
C ALA A 401 22.66 13.72 5.16
N THR A 402 23.92 14.02 5.46
CA THR A 402 24.44 15.37 5.64
C THR A 402 25.62 15.62 4.69
N LYS A 403 26.09 16.86 4.59
CA LYS A 403 27.28 17.22 3.80
C LYS A 403 28.57 16.50 4.25
N GLN A 404 28.63 16.04 5.51
CA GLN A 404 29.79 15.38 6.07
C GLN A 404 29.70 13.86 6.03
N GLY A 405 28.50 13.29 5.79
CA GLY A 405 28.31 11.84 5.78
C GLY A 405 26.90 11.41 6.17
N VAL A 406 26.78 10.18 6.71
CA VAL A 406 25.49 9.57 7.06
C VAL A 406 25.47 9.22 8.55
N ARG A 407 24.42 9.65 9.24
CA ARG A 407 24.10 9.20 10.60
C ARG A 407 23.04 8.09 10.52
N VAL A 408 23.27 7.00 11.25
CA VAL A 408 22.28 5.91 11.42
C VAL A 408 22.00 5.71 12.89
N ASP A 409 20.73 5.76 13.28
CA ASP A 409 20.28 5.51 14.65
C ASP A 409 19.68 4.09 14.74
N PHE A 410 19.98 3.39 15.83
CA PHE A 410 19.52 2.02 16.07
C PHE A 410 18.61 1.92 17.28
N THR A 411 17.78 0.89 17.30
CA THR A 411 16.88 0.59 18.43
C THR A 411 17.60 0.03 19.66
N CYS A 412 18.86 -0.38 19.53
CA CYS A 412 19.66 -0.98 20.59
C CYS A 412 21.01 -0.28 20.73
N GLU A 413 21.69 -0.53 21.85
CA GLU A 413 23.09 -0.15 22.00
C GLU A 413 23.98 -1.08 21.18
N LEU A 414 25.00 -0.50 20.55
CA LEU A 414 25.96 -1.21 19.71
C LEU A 414 27.26 -1.55 20.46
N ASP A 415 27.92 -2.61 20.03
CA ASP A 415 29.27 -2.90 20.43
C ASP A 415 30.22 -1.81 19.88
N ALA A 416 31.05 -1.25 20.74
CA ALA A 416 31.84 -0.08 20.39
C ALA A 416 32.92 -0.40 19.34
N GLN A 417 33.53 -1.56 19.41
CA GLN A 417 34.55 -1.98 18.45
C GLN A 417 33.92 -2.24 17.08
N ALA A 418 32.85 -3.04 17.03
CA ALA A 418 32.17 -3.38 15.78
C ALA A 418 31.57 -2.14 15.10
N ALA A 419 30.98 -1.21 15.86
CA ALA A 419 30.38 -0.02 15.32
C ALA A 419 31.39 0.99 14.76
N SER A 420 32.59 1.06 15.35
CA SER A 420 33.67 1.99 14.94
C SER A 420 34.58 1.44 13.86
N ASP A 421 34.51 0.16 13.53
CA ASP A 421 35.29 -0.44 12.46
C ASP A 421 34.64 -0.12 11.10
N VAL A 422 35.34 0.66 10.29
CA VAL A 422 34.87 1.06 8.95
C VAL A 422 34.66 -0.12 7.99
N ALA A 423 35.35 -1.25 8.22
CA ALA A 423 35.22 -2.45 7.41
C ALA A 423 33.83 -3.11 7.53
N ASN A 424 33.10 -2.81 8.60
CA ASN A 424 31.76 -3.31 8.84
C ASN A 424 30.65 -2.50 8.11
N TRP A 425 31.04 -1.46 7.36
CA TRP A 425 30.13 -0.58 6.65
C TRP A 425 30.49 -0.55 5.16
N ASN A 426 29.52 -0.92 4.32
CA ASN A 426 29.67 -0.85 2.86
C ASN A 426 28.57 0.04 2.29
N LEU A 427 28.96 1.01 1.47
CA LEU A 427 28.04 2.00 0.92
C LEU A 427 28.28 2.20 -0.56
N GLU A 428 27.21 2.16 -1.33
CA GLU A 428 27.19 2.46 -2.75
C GLU A 428 25.98 3.30 -3.14
N ILE A 429 26.12 4.11 -4.20
CA ILE A 429 25.06 4.97 -4.71
C ILE A 429 24.93 4.83 -6.22
N TRP A 430 23.73 5.08 -6.75
CA TRP A 430 23.46 5.10 -8.19
C TRP A 430 22.21 5.89 -8.52
N ASN A 431 21.96 6.11 -9.81
CA ASN A 431 20.79 6.78 -10.32
C ASN A 431 20.01 5.89 -11.27
N TYR A 432 18.81 6.39 -11.65
CA TYR A 432 17.91 5.85 -12.65
C TYR A 432 17.59 6.91 -13.70
N VAL A 433 17.13 6.48 -14.87
CA VAL A 433 16.75 7.37 -15.97
C VAL A 433 15.22 7.52 -16.00
N TRP A 434 14.72 8.71 -15.78
CA TRP A 434 13.31 9.01 -16.02
C TRP A 434 13.07 9.18 -17.53
N SER A 435 12.31 8.29 -18.13
CA SER A 435 12.02 8.27 -19.56
C SER A 435 10.71 7.54 -19.85
N SER A 436 10.24 7.60 -21.10
CA SER A 436 9.06 6.84 -21.55
C SER A 436 9.30 5.33 -21.68
N ALA A 437 10.53 4.84 -21.48
CA ALA A 437 10.84 3.43 -21.44
C ALA A 437 10.21 2.73 -20.21
N TYR A 438 10.14 1.41 -20.27
CA TYR A 438 9.76 0.58 -19.12
C TYR A 438 10.98 0.36 -18.24
N GLY A 439 10.92 0.89 -17.01
CA GLY A 439 12.02 0.77 -16.06
C GLY A 439 13.26 1.57 -16.48
N SER A 440 14.37 1.31 -15.80
CA SER A 440 15.65 1.98 -16.03
C SER A 440 16.82 1.06 -15.72
N PRO A 441 17.94 1.16 -16.46
CA PRO A 441 19.22 0.64 -15.97
C PRO A 441 19.67 1.39 -14.71
N GLU A 442 20.53 0.77 -13.94
CA GLU A 442 21.22 1.39 -12.82
C GLU A 442 22.49 2.08 -13.35
N ILE A 443 22.53 3.40 -13.22
CA ILE A 443 23.61 4.22 -13.80
C ILE A 443 24.43 4.91 -12.70
N SER A 444 25.71 5.15 -12.96
CA SER A 444 26.55 5.96 -12.07
C SER A 444 25.94 7.34 -11.84
N THR A 445 26.11 7.89 -10.64
CA THR A 445 25.66 9.26 -10.32
C THR A 445 26.40 10.34 -11.12
N THR A 446 27.51 9.99 -11.75
CA THR A 446 28.28 10.87 -12.63
C THR A 446 27.81 10.83 -14.10
N GLU A 447 27.02 9.82 -14.47
CA GLU A 447 26.42 9.73 -15.80
C GLU A 447 25.18 10.64 -15.88
N THR A 448 25.18 11.55 -16.84
CA THR A 448 24.08 12.53 -16.99
C THR A 448 23.06 12.13 -18.05
N LYS A 449 23.41 11.24 -18.98
CA LYS A 449 22.56 10.83 -20.11
C LYS A 449 22.82 9.40 -20.52
N VAL A 450 21.82 8.57 -20.40
CA VAL A 450 21.77 7.24 -21.04
C VAL A 450 20.51 7.18 -21.89
N ALA A 451 20.67 6.93 -23.18
CA ALA A 451 19.55 6.86 -24.11
C ALA A 451 19.05 5.42 -24.26
N ALA A 452 17.74 5.26 -24.28
CA ALA A 452 17.10 4.04 -24.74
C ALA A 452 17.31 3.89 -26.25
N THR A 453 17.68 2.70 -26.71
CA THR A 453 18.18 2.48 -28.08
C THR A 453 17.34 1.50 -28.90
N GLU A 454 16.49 0.69 -28.28
CA GLU A 454 15.67 -0.31 -28.95
C GLU A 454 14.22 0.17 -29.08
N LEU A 455 13.58 -0.02 -30.24
CA LEU A 455 12.16 0.27 -30.42
C LEU A 455 11.32 -0.88 -29.85
N GLY A 456 10.51 -0.58 -28.85
CA GLY A 456 9.57 -1.53 -28.26
C GLY A 456 8.31 -1.73 -29.10
N ASN A 457 7.55 -2.78 -28.82
CA ASN A 457 6.28 -3.09 -29.49
C ASN A 457 5.18 -2.05 -29.21
N ASP A 458 5.38 -1.18 -28.24
CA ASP A 458 4.51 -0.05 -27.87
C ASP A 458 4.85 1.23 -28.65
N GLY A 459 5.83 1.18 -29.57
CA GLY A 459 6.30 2.32 -30.34
C GLY A 459 7.21 3.28 -29.57
N ARG A 460 7.64 2.92 -28.36
CA ARG A 460 8.54 3.72 -27.50
C ARG A 460 9.95 3.16 -27.52
N LEU A 461 10.93 4.04 -27.35
CA LEU A 461 12.29 3.59 -27.13
C LEU A 461 12.41 2.87 -25.77
N GLN A 462 13.12 1.75 -25.76
CA GLN A 462 13.39 0.92 -24.60
C GLN A 462 14.90 0.77 -24.40
N PHE A 463 15.32 0.51 -23.19
CA PHE A 463 16.70 0.11 -22.90
C PHE A 463 16.91 -1.35 -23.34
N SER A 464 18.07 -1.63 -23.93
CA SER A 464 18.46 -2.99 -24.31
C SER A 464 18.60 -3.89 -23.08
N LYS A 465 18.52 -5.22 -23.28
CA LYS A 465 18.75 -6.18 -22.20
C LYS A 465 20.14 -6.01 -21.56
N ALA A 466 21.16 -5.66 -22.35
CA ALA A 466 22.50 -5.39 -21.87
C ALA A 466 22.54 -4.16 -20.95
N GLN A 467 21.91 -3.05 -21.37
CA GLN A 467 21.78 -1.86 -20.53
C GLN A 467 21.05 -2.14 -19.21
N MET A 468 19.94 -2.90 -19.26
CA MET A 468 19.16 -3.25 -18.07
C MET A 468 19.87 -4.23 -17.12
N ALA A 469 20.85 -5.00 -17.58
CA ALA A 469 21.65 -5.92 -16.78
C ALA A 469 22.89 -5.26 -16.16
N GLU A 470 23.29 -4.11 -16.67
CA GLU A 470 24.46 -3.39 -16.21
C GLU A 470 24.20 -2.74 -14.84
N ARG A 471 25.16 -2.90 -13.92
CA ARG A 471 25.13 -2.34 -12.56
C ARG A 471 26.26 -1.33 -12.43
N LYS A 472 25.96 -0.04 -12.64
CA LYS A 472 26.95 1.04 -12.54
C LYS A 472 26.78 1.76 -11.21
N HIS A 473 27.14 1.08 -10.13
CA HIS A 473 27.13 1.64 -8.80
C HIS A 473 28.45 2.34 -8.49
N ASP A 474 28.38 3.46 -7.81
CA ASP A 474 29.53 4.19 -7.32
C ASP A 474 29.79 3.79 -5.86
N PRO A 475 30.85 3.02 -5.56
CA PRO A 475 31.23 2.73 -4.18
C PRO A 475 31.72 4.00 -3.50
N LEU A 476 31.32 4.21 -2.24
CA LEU A 476 31.75 5.34 -1.42
C LEU A 476 32.60 4.86 -0.24
N VAL A 477 33.69 5.55 0.00
CA VAL A 477 34.61 5.22 1.09
C VAL A 477 34.11 5.82 2.40
N VAL A 478 33.89 4.97 3.40
CA VAL A 478 33.68 5.37 4.78
C VAL A 478 35.02 5.67 5.41
N LYS A 479 35.34 6.96 5.63
CA LYS A 479 36.61 7.42 6.17
C LYS A 479 36.77 7.15 7.67
N SER A 480 35.68 7.30 8.40
CA SER A 480 35.60 6.99 9.83
C SER A 480 34.17 6.65 10.22
N ALA A 481 34.01 5.84 11.26
CA ALA A 481 32.74 5.55 11.92
C ALA A 481 32.84 5.97 13.39
N THR A 482 31.99 6.88 13.82
CA THR A 482 32.00 7.45 15.17
C THR A 482 30.72 7.07 15.91
N LEU A 483 30.85 6.29 16.98
CA LEU A 483 29.75 5.87 17.84
C LEU A 483 29.39 7.01 18.82
N SER A 484 28.10 7.29 18.98
CA SER A 484 27.59 8.25 19.97
C SER A 484 27.83 7.79 21.41
N ALA A 485 27.77 8.72 22.36
CA ALA A 485 27.97 8.43 23.78
C ALA A 485 26.93 7.45 24.37
N ASP A 486 25.69 7.49 23.87
CA ASP A 486 24.60 6.57 24.23
C ASP A 486 24.67 5.22 23.47
N ARG A 487 25.68 5.07 22.60
CA ARG A 487 25.96 3.86 21.82
C ARG A 487 24.81 3.44 20.89
N ARG A 488 23.91 4.37 20.53
CA ARG A 488 22.75 4.05 19.70
C ARG A 488 22.80 4.68 18.31
N SER A 489 23.77 5.54 18.05
CA SER A 489 23.93 6.20 16.76
C SER A 489 25.36 6.07 16.27
N VAL A 490 25.53 5.86 14.97
CA VAL A 490 26.85 5.88 14.32
C VAL A 490 26.84 6.96 13.24
N PHE A 491 27.84 7.83 13.27
CA PHE A 491 28.09 8.78 12.21
C PHE A 491 29.23 8.25 11.32
N LEU A 492 28.92 8.06 10.04
CA LEU A 492 29.85 7.63 9.00
C LEU A 492 30.33 8.86 8.24
N ALA A 493 31.61 9.20 8.37
CA ALA A 493 32.21 10.29 7.59
C ALA A 493 32.46 9.81 6.15
N ILE A 494 31.80 10.45 5.18
CA ILE A 494 31.84 10.06 3.77
C ILE A 494 32.03 11.32 2.92
N PRO A 495 33.29 11.70 2.61
CA PRO A 495 33.61 12.95 1.92
C PRO A 495 32.98 13.09 0.53
N ASP A 496 32.80 11.97 -0.18
CA ASP A 496 32.28 11.95 -1.55
C ASP A 496 30.76 11.72 -1.60
N LEU A 497 30.07 11.82 -0.46
CA LEU A 497 28.61 11.69 -0.41
C LEU A 497 27.96 12.80 -1.24
N ARG A 498 27.02 12.44 -2.08
CA ARG A 498 26.31 13.34 -2.98
C ARG A 498 24.88 12.89 -3.19
N PRO A 499 23.98 13.76 -3.70
CA PRO A 499 22.63 13.36 -4.07
C PRO A 499 22.63 12.17 -5.03
N ALA A 500 21.74 11.20 -4.76
CA ALA A 500 21.56 10.01 -5.56
C ALA A 500 20.12 9.49 -5.43
N MET A 501 19.58 8.97 -6.50
CA MET A 501 18.24 8.36 -6.45
C MET A 501 18.25 7.12 -5.57
N GLN A 502 19.38 6.41 -5.50
CA GLN A 502 19.52 5.23 -4.68
C GLN A 502 20.82 5.23 -3.92
N MET A 503 20.75 4.94 -2.63
CA MET A 503 21.87 4.60 -1.76
C MET A 503 21.59 3.26 -1.09
N GLN A 504 22.56 2.37 -1.10
CA GLN A 504 22.55 1.13 -0.33
C GLN A 504 23.64 1.20 0.73
N LEU A 505 23.25 1.11 2.00
CA LEU A 505 24.16 1.01 3.13
C LEU A 505 24.02 -0.37 3.76
N LYS A 506 25.01 -1.24 3.59
CA LYS A 506 25.11 -2.55 4.25
C LYS A 506 25.95 -2.42 5.52
N TYR A 507 25.56 -3.17 6.55
CA TYR A 507 26.28 -3.20 7.82
C TYR A 507 26.39 -4.62 8.40
N GLU A 508 27.51 -4.90 9.06
CA GLU A 508 27.76 -6.12 9.82
C GLU A 508 28.25 -5.74 11.22
N LEU A 509 27.35 -5.64 12.17
CA LEU A 509 27.60 -5.10 13.51
C LEU A 509 27.30 -6.13 14.59
N LYS A 510 27.54 -5.72 15.85
CA LYS A 510 27.06 -6.40 17.05
C LYS A 510 26.36 -5.41 17.97
N SER A 511 25.35 -5.86 18.67
CA SER A 511 24.79 -5.12 19.80
C SER A 511 25.68 -5.26 21.04
N ALA A 512 25.48 -4.39 22.02
CA ALA A 512 26.23 -4.39 23.27
C ALA A 512 26.13 -5.71 24.05
N ASP A 513 25.06 -6.46 23.85
CA ASP A 513 24.84 -7.80 24.43
C ASP A 513 25.45 -8.93 23.59
N GLY A 514 26.21 -8.60 22.52
CA GLY A 514 26.94 -9.54 21.69
C GLY A 514 26.15 -10.16 20.54
N ALA A 515 24.86 -9.84 20.38
CA ALA A 515 24.07 -10.37 19.27
C ALA A 515 24.48 -9.75 17.93
N GLU A 516 24.54 -10.57 16.88
CA GLU A 516 24.87 -10.11 15.52
C GLU A 516 23.75 -9.24 14.94
N LEU A 517 24.14 -8.14 14.27
CA LEU A 517 23.29 -7.26 13.48
C LEU A 517 23.82 -7.21 12.06
N ARG A 518 23.19 -7.91 11.14
CA ARG A 518 23.48 -7.83 9.71
C ARG A 518 22.26 -7.32 8.97
N GLY A 519 22.47 -6.36 8.09
CA GLY A 519 21.36 -5.82 7.32
C GLY A 519 21.77 -4.73 6.36
N GLN A 520 20.75 -4.07 5.85
CA GLN A 520 20.96 -2.94 4.95
C GLN A 520 19.86 -1.89 5.15
N VAL A 521 20.19 -0.66 4.82
CA VAL A 521 19.25 0.44 4.62
C VAL A 521 19.32 0.83 3.15
N ILE A 522 18.16 0.88 2.50
CA ILE A 522 17.97 1.46 1.18
C ILE A 522 17.48 2.87 1.37
N ASN A 523 18.09 3.85 0.72
CA ASN A 523 17.79 5.26 0.93
C ASN A 523 17.83 6.06 -0.38
N THR A 524 17.17 7.20 -0.41
CA THR A 524 17.22 8.21 -1.48
C THR A 524 17.73 9.52 -0.91
N ILE A 525 18.61 10.20 -1.63
CA ILE A 525 19.18 11.49 -1.23
C ILE A 525 18.89 12.51 -2.33
N HIS A 526 17.95 13.42 -2.09
CA HIS A 526 17.67 14.56 -2.99
C HIS A 526 18.58 15.75 -2.68
N ALA A 527 18.86 15.96 -1.39
CA ALA A 527 19.76 16.98 -0.90
C ALA A 527 20.47 16.52 0.37
N LEU A 528 21.66 17.05 0.62
CA LEU A 528 22.39 16.84 1.85
C LEU A 528 22.02 17.93 2.86
N ALA A 529 21.66 17.53 4.08
CA ALA A 529 21.47 18.47 5.18
C ALA A 529 22.79 19.13 5.60
N GLU A 530 22.73 20.22 6.36
CA GLU A 530 23.91 20.90 6.89
C GLU A 530 24.69 20.04 7.89
#